data_c1fa758bfba1aa1f5d577fc61863aa14
#
_entry.id   c1fa758bfba1aa1f5d577fc61863aa14
#
_cell.length_a   1.000
_cell.length_b   1.000
_cell.length_c   1.000
_cell.angle_alpha   90.00
_cell.angle_beta   90.00
_cell.angle_gamma   90.00
#
_symmetry.space_group_name_H-M   'P 1'
#
loop_
_entity.id
_entity.type
_entity.pdbx_description
1 polymer ?
#
loop_
_entity_poly.entity_id
_entity_poly.type
_entity_poly.pdbx_seq_one_letter_code
_entity_poly.pdbx_strand_id
1 'polypeptide(L)'
;MTEKENLERCRCVDALIRDIRERISKTERDIEELSSRTVVDTVRGGDGGTQLFKVEGLPQSVIEKKRILLEARVNKLGRTLSEKEKAINRAYIFLDTVKPAELRLMLQFYYIDGMS
;
A
#
# COMPACT_ATOMS: atom_id res chain seq x y z
N MET A 1 -19.18 14.77 -5.83
CA MET A 1 -18.93 14.37 -4.42
C MET A 1 -19.34 15.47 -3.46
N THR A 2 -20.16 15.15 -2.47
CA THR A 2 -20.58 16.09 -1.46
C THR A 2 -19.46 16.30 -0.42
N GLU A 3 -19.58 17.36 0.39
CA GLU A 3 -18.62 17.59 1.47
C GLU A 3 -18.66 16.49 2.52
N LYS A 4 -19.85 15.96 2.81
CA LYS A 4 -19.99 14.82 3.72
C LYS A 4 -19.27 13.60 3.20
N GLU A 5 -19.43 13.27 1.92
CA GLU A 5 -18.75 12.15 1.29
C GLU A 5 -17.24 12.33 1.32
N ASN A 6 -16.75 13.55 1.09
CA ASN A 6 -15.33 13.86 1.15
C ASN A 6 -14.78 13.70 2.57
N LEU A 7 -15.51 14.14 3.59
CA LEU A 7 -15.10 13.95 4.98
C LEU A 7 -15.03 12.46 5.34
N GLU A 8 -16.03 11.69 4.94
CA GLU A 8 -16.03 10.24 5.15
C GLU A 8 -14.85 9.58 4.46
N ARG A 9 -14.49 10.04 3.27
CA ARG A 9 -13.31 9.56 2.54
C ARG A 9 -12.03 9.86 3.31
N CYS A 10 -11.90 11.06 3.89
CA CYS A 10 -10.74 11.41 4.71
C CYS A 10 -10.57 10.45 5.89
N ARG A 11 -11.67 10.05 6.52
CA ARG A 11 -11.62 9.12 7.63
C ARG A 11 -11.17 7.72 7.20
N CYS A 12 -11.61 7.25 6.04
CA CYS A 12 -11.33 5.89 5.57
C CYS A 12 -9.99 5.75 4.86
N VAL A 13 -9.44 6.82 4.31
CA VAL A 13 -8.25 6.73 3.46
C VAL A 13 -7.01 6.24 4.21
N ASP A 14 -6.88 6.55 5.50
CA ASP A 14 -5.74 6.09 6.29
C ASP A 14 -5.73 4.57 6.45
N ALA A 15 -6.91 3.97 6.64
CA ALA A 15 -7.03 2.52 6.70
C ALA A 15 -6.65 1.87 5.37
N LEU A 16 -7.06 2.48 4.26
CA LEU A 16 -6.71 2.01 2.92
C LEU A 16 -5.20 2.09 2.69
N ILE A 17 -4.57 3.20 3.06
CA ILE A 17 -3.11 3.37 2.93
C ILE A 17 -2.37 2.32 3.75
N ARG A 18 -2.82 2.08 4.98
CA ARG A 18 -2.24 1.06 5.85
C ARG A 18 -2.32 -0.32 5.21
N ASP A 19 -3.48 -0.67 4.67
CA ASP A 19 -3.66 -1.94 3.97
C ASP A 19 -2.71 -2.09 2.78
N ILE A 20 -2.60 -1.05 1.95
CA ILE A 20 -1.71 -1.06 0.79
C ILE A 20 -0.25 -1.25 1.24
N ARG A 21 0.19 -0.55 2.28
CA ARG A 21 1.55 -0.66 2.82
C ARG A 21 1.84 -2.05 3.37
N GLU A 22 0.87 -2.66 4.04
CA GLU A 22 1.02 -4.03 4.54
C GLU A 22 1.17 -5.03 3.40
N ARG A 23 0.40 -4.86 2.33
CA ARG A 23 0.50 -5.71 1.14
C ARG A 23 1.83 -5.53 0.42
N ILE A 24 2.36 -4.31 0.37
CA ILE A 24 3.67 -4.02 -0.19
C ILE A 24 4.74 -4.75 0.63
N SER A 25 4.73 -4.60 1.95
CA SER A 25 5.70 -5.26 2.84
C SER A 25 5.66 -6.76 2.71
N LYS A 26 4.47 -7.35 2.62
CA LYS A 26 4.31 -8.78 2.43
C LYS A 26 4.90 -9.23 1.10
N THR A 27 4.64 -8.50 0.02
CA THR A 27 5.15 -8.82 -1.30
C THR A 27 6.67 -8.74 -1.34
N GLU A 28 7.24 -7.71 -0.70
CA GLU A 28 8.70 -7.57 -0.59
C GLU A 28 9.33 -8.75 0.14
N ARG A 29 8.72 -9.19 1.24
CA ARG A 29 9.19 -10.37 1.98
C ARG A 29 9.08 -11.64 1.16
N ASP A 30 7.99 -11.80 0.40
CA ASP A 30 7.82 -12.95 -0.49
C ASP A 30 8.92 -13.00 -1.54
N ILE A 31 9.27 -11.86 -2.13
CA ILE A 31 10.34 -11.76 -3.12
C ILE A 31 11.68 -12.10 -2.49
N GLU A 32 11.97 -11.58 -1.31
CA GLU A 32 13.20 -11.83 -0.58
C GLU A 32 13.34 -13.32 -0.25
N GLU A 33 12.28 -13.94 0.24
CA GLU A 33 12.24 -15.35 0.56
C GLU A 33 12.50 -16.22 -0.68
N LEU A 34 11.83 -15.90 -1.79
CA LEU A 34 12.02 -16.63 -3.04
C LEU A 34 13.43 -16.47 -3.59
N SER A 35 13.99 -15.27 -3.48
CA SER A 35 15.36 -14.98 -3.91
C SER A 35 16.37 -15.77 -3.08
N SER A 36 16.19 -15.85 -1.77
CA SER A 36 17.04 -16.61 -0.87
C SER A 36 16.94 -18.10 -1.16
N ARG A 37 15.74 -18.60 -1.42
CA ARG A 37 15.52 -20.00 -1.76
C ARG A 37 16.21 -20.35 -3.08
N THR A 38 16.15 -19.49 -4.07
CA THR A 38 16.81 -19.68 -5.36
C THR A 38 18.31 -19.81 -5.17
N VAL A 39 18.93 -18.97 -4.34
CA VAL A 39 20.36 -19.05 -4.05
C VAL A 39 20.73 -20.36 -3.36
N VAL A 40 19.96 -20.79 -2.36
CA VAL A 40 20.18 -22.05 -1.66
C VAL A 40 20.08 -23.24 -2.61
N ASP A 41 19.03 -23.24 -3.45
CA ASP A 41 18.81 -24.31 -4.42
C ASP A 41 19.89 -24.35 -5.47
N THR A 42 20.45 -23.22 -5.86
CA THR A 42 21.59 -23.15 -6.78
C THR A 42 22.83 -23.86 -6.19
N VAL A 43 23.08 -23.62 -4.90
CA VAL A 43 24.18 -24.28 -4.19
C VAL A 43 23.98 -25.79 -4.14
N ARG A 44 22.77 -26.25 -3.82
CA ARG A 44 22.42 -27.68 -3.78
C ARG A 44 22.47 -28.31 -5.16
N GLY A 45 22.01 -27.59 -6.17
CA GLY A 45 21.90 -28.05 -7.54
C GLY A 45 23.22 -28.17 -8.24
N GLY A 46 24.33 -27.78 -7.61
CA GLY A 46 25.67 -27.92 -8.19
C GLY A 46 26.05 -29.34 -8.56
N ASP A 47 25.43 -30.32 -7.92
CA ASP A 47 25.66 -31.73 -8.17
C ASP A 47 24.77 -32.30 -9.28
N GLY A 48 23.72 -31.58 -9.69
CA GLY A 48 22.80 -32.04 -10.72
C GLY A 48 22.34 -30.89 -11.61
N GLY A 49 23.02 -30.65 -12.71
CA GLY A 49 22.77 -29.52 -13.60
C GLY A 49 21.35 -29.40 -14.09
N THR A 50 20.67 -30.52 -14.33
CA THR A 50 19.28 -30.53 -14.81
C THR A 50 18.30 -29.99 -13.75
N GLN A 51 18.53 -30.35 -12.51
CA GLN A 51 17.72 -29.85 -11.41
C GLN A 51 17.93 -28.35 -11.19
N LEU A 52 19.18 -27.91 -11.38
CA LEU A 52 19.50 -26.49 -11.26
C LEU A 52 18.65 -25.64 -12.19
N PHE A 53 18.50 -26.03 -13.43
CA PHE A 53 17.67 -25.30 -14.39
C PHE A 53 16.21 -25.29 -14.01
N LYS A 54 15.66 -26.39 -13.54
CA LYS A 54 14.25 -26.44 -13.10
C LYS A 54 13.98 -25.54 -11.93
N VAL A 55 14.86 -25.53 -10.95
CA VAL A 55 14.72 -24.75 -9.73
C VAL A 55 14.84 -23.25 -10.03
N GLU A 56 15.82 -22.88 -10.85
CA GLU A 56 16.00 -21.47 -11.23
C GLU A 56 14.83 -20.95 -12.07
N GLY A 57 14.34 -21.75 -13.01
CA GLY A 57 13.25 -21.33 -13.90
C GLY A 57 11.95 -21.00 -13.16
N LEU A 58 11.54 -21.86 -12.24
CA LEU A 58 10.28 -21.68 -11.50
C LEU A 58 10.31 -20.51 -10.50
N PRO A 59 11.30 -20.43 -9.59
CA PRO A 59 11.36 -19.29 -8.65
C PRO A 59 11.52 -17.96 -9.36
N GLN A 60 12.30 -17.92 -10.44
CA GLN A 60 12.53 -16.69 -11.18
C GLN A 60 11.25 -16.16 -11.84
N SER A 61 10.45 -17.04 -12.41
CA SER A 61 9.16 -16.67 -13.01
C SER A 61 8.20 -16.14 -11.95
N VAL A 62 8.15 -16.77 -10.78
CA VAL A 62 7.32 -16.34 -9.66
C VAL A 62 7.82 -14.99 -9.12
N ILE A 63 9.12 -14.82 -8.98
CA ILE A 63 9.73 -13.56 -8.54
C ILE A 63 9.35 -12.43 -9.50
N GLU A 64 9.43 -12.67 -10.79
CA GLU A 64 9.06 -11.67 -11.80
C GLU A 64 7.60 -11.23 -11.67
N LYS A 65 6.71 -12.19 -11.51
CA LYS A 65 5.29 -11.90 -11.30
C LYS A 65 5.07 -11.10 -10.02
N LYS A 66 5.78 -11.43 -8.95
CA LYS A 66 5.70 -10.71 -7.68
C LYS A 66 6.23 -9.28 -7.81
N ARG A 67 7.28 -9.07 -8.59
CA ARG A 67 7.82 -7.73 -8.84
C ARG A 67 6.83 -6.85 -9.58
N ILE A 68 6.14 -7.41 -10.57
CA ILE A 68 5.10 -6.70 -11.32
C ILE A 68 3.97 -6.31 -10.36
N LEU A 69 3.56 -7.23 -9.49
CA LEU A 69 2.54 -6.97 -8.48
C LEU A 69 2.98 -5.89 -7.50
N LEU A 70 4.24 -5.94 -7.06
CA LEU A 70 4.80 -4.94 -6.16
C LEU A 70 4.77 -3.55 -6.80
N GLU A 71 5.19 -3.44 -8.05
CA GLU A 71 5.17 -2.17 -8.78
C GLU A 71 3.76 -1.61 -8.88
N ALA A 72 2.77 -2.47 -9.19
CA ALA A 72 1.38 -2.05 -9.25
C ALA A 72 0.89 -1.52 -7.90
N ARG A 73 1.27 -2.16 -6.81
CA ARG A 73 0.90 -1.75 -5.44
C ARG A 73 1.56 -0.45 -5.03
N VAL A 74 2.83 -0.28 -5.38
CA VAL A 74 3.56 0.99 -5.11
C VAL A 74 2.92 2.14 -5.87
N ASN A 75 2.56 1.92 -7.14
CA ASN A 75 1.88 2.93 -7.94
C ASN A 75 0.50 3.28 -7.35
N LYS A 76 -0.23 2.28 -6.88
CA LYS A 76 -1.52 2.49 -6.22
C LYS A 76 -1.36 3.31 -4.94
N LEU A 77 -0.31 3.03 -4.15
CA LEU A 77 -0.02 3.80 -2.95
C LEU A 77 0.22 5.28 -3.29
N GLY A 78 1.03 5.54 -4.31
CA GLY A 78 1.31 6.91 -4.75
C GLY A 78 0.04 7.66 -5.15
N ARG A 79 -0.84 7.02 -5.92
CA ARG A 79 -2.12 7.62 -6.29
C ARG A 79 -3.02 7.87 -5.09
N THR A 80 -3.07 6.92 -4.16
CA THR A 80 -3.91 7.03 -2.95
C THR A 80 -3.40 8.14 -2.04
N LEU A 81 -2.09 8.30 -1.89
CA LEU A 81 -1.50 9.40 -1.13
C LEU A 81 -1.83 10.76 -1.74
N SER A 82 -1.78 10.87 -3.06
CA SER A 82 -2.16 12.09 -3.77
C SER A 82 -3.64 12.41 -3.57
N GLU A 83 -4.51 11.41 -3.66
CA GLU A 83 -5.93 11.58 -3.41
C GLU A 83 -6.22 11.98 -1.97
N LYS A 84 -5.48 11.42 -1.01
CA LYS A 84 -5.59 11.79 0.40
C LYS A 84 -5.28 13.28 0.59
N GLU A 85 -4.19 13.74 0.01
CA GLU A 85 -3.80 15.15 0.11
C GLU A 85 -4.88 16.08 -0.44
N LYS A 86 -5.41 15.76 -1.60
CA LYS A 86 -6.49 16.54 -2.21
C LYS A 86 -7.76 16.53 -1.35
N ALA A 87 -8.12 15.37 -0.81
CA ALA A 87 -9.30 15.23 0.01
C ALA A 87 -9.17 16.03 1.32
N ILE A 88 -8.01 15.98 1.96
CA ILE A 88 -7.75 16.73 3.18
C ILE A 88 -7.76 18.23 2.92
N ASN A 89 -7.13 18.69 1.85
CA ASN A 89 -7.14 20.11 1.49
C ASN A 89 -8.56 20.60 1.26
N ARG A 90 -9.37 19.85 0.55
CA ARG A 90 -10.78 20.17 0.35
C ARG A 90 -11.54 20.20 1.66
N ALA A 91 -11.27 19.26 2.56
CA ALA A 91 -11.90 19.18 3.86
C ALA A 91 -11.59 20.41 4.71
N TYR A 92 -10.33 20.86 4.74
CA TYR A 92 -9.94 22.05 5.49
C TYR A 92 -10.62 23.32 4.94
N ILE A 93 -10.71 23.46 3.63
CA ILE A 93 -11.41 24.58 3.00
C ILE A 93 -12.88 24.60 3.45
N PHE A 94 -13.53 23.46 3.45
CA PHE A 94 -14.90 23.35 3.92
C PHE A 94 -15.02 23.66 5.42
N LEU A 95 -14.13 23.09 6.25
CA LEU A 95 -14.16 23.27 7.70
C LEU A 95 -13.98 24.74 8.11
N ASP A 96 -13.21 25.50 7.34
CA ASP A 96 -13.04 26.92 7.59
C ASP A 96 -14.34 27.71 7.48
N THR A 97 -15.35 27.15 6.80
CA THR A 97 -16.67 27.76 6.69
C THR A 97 -17.63 27.32 7.79
N VAL A 98 -17.27 26.33 8.60
CA VAL A 98 -18.15 25.75 9.61
C VAL A 98 -18.13 26.59 10.89
N LYS A 99 -19.31 26.93 11.40
CA LYS A 99 -19.48 27.64 12.65
C LYS A 99 -20.50 26.90 13.53
N PRO A 100 -20.34 26.88 14.84
CA PRO A 100 -19.24 27.48 15.62
C PRO A 100 -17.94 26.71 15.54
N ALA A 101 -16.86 27.27 16.10
CA ALA A 101 -15.53 26.69 16.09
C ALA A 101 -15.47 25.30 16.75
N GLU A 102 -16.28 25.07 17.77
CA GLU A 102 -16.32 23.77 18.44
C GLU A 102 -16.80 22.68 17.50
N LEU A 103 -17.79 22.94 16.68
CA LEU A 103 -18.29 21.98 15.69
C LEU A 103 -17.20 21.69 14.66
N ARG A 104 -16.50 22.72 14.20
CA ARG A 104 -15.38 22.57 13.26
C ARG A 104 -14.30 21.64 13.84
N LEU A 105 -13.91 21.85 15.10
CA LEU A 105 -12.92 21.00 15.76
C LEU A 105 -13.38 19.57 15.91
N MET A 106 -14.65 19.35 16.26
CA MET A 106 -15.22 18.01 16.35
C MET A 106 -15.14 17.28 15.03
N LEU A 107 -15.50 17.94 13.93
CA LEU A 107 -15.45 17.35 12.60
C LEU A 107 -14.01 17.06 12.19
N GLN A 108 -13.08 17.95 12.48
CA GLN A 108 -11.67 17.73 12.20
C GLN A 108 -11.13 16.52 12.94
N PHE A 109 -11.38 16.42 14.24
CA PHE A 109 -10.90 15.31 15.04
C PHE A 109 -11.47 13.99 14.56
N TYR A 110 -12.74 13.95 14.23
CA TYR A 110 -13.40 12.71 13.81
C TYR A 110 -12.99 12.29 12.40
N TYR A 111 -13.03 13.19 11.42
CA TYR A 111 -12.86 12.82 10.01
C TYR A 111 -11.43 12.92 9.54
N ILE A 112 -10.63 13.85 10.02
CA ILE A 112 -9.25 14.05 9.56
C ILE A 112 -8.27 13.36 10.46
N ASP A 113 -8.39 13.54 11.78
CA ASP A 113 -7.46 12.98 12.76
C ASP A 113 -7.81 11.55 13.17
N GLY A 114 -8.98 11.05 12.76
CA GLY A 114 -9.39 9.68 13.02
C GLY A 114 -9.74 9.38 14.47
N MET A 115 -10.05 10.40 15.26
CA MET A 115 -10.42 10.23 16.66
C MET A 115 -11.90 9.82 16.77
N SER A 116 -12.21 8.97 17.75
CA SER A 116 -13.57 8.49 17.98
C SER A 116 -14.31 9.29 19.05
#